data_5edb365b2dc6a70bdc8fcbc355365c59
#
_entry.id   5edb365b2dc6a70bdc8fcbc355365c59
#
_cell.length_a   1.000
_cell.length_b   1.000
_cell.length_c   1.000
_cell.angle_alpha   90.00
_cell.angle_beta   90.00
_cell.angle_gamma   90.00
#
_symmetry.space_group_name_H-M   'P 1'
#
loop_
_entity.id
_entity.type
_entity.pdbx_description
1 polymer ?
#
loop_
_entity_poly.entity_id
_entity_poly.type
_entity_poly.pdbx_seq_one_letter_code
_entity_poly.pdbx_strand_id
1 'polypeptide(L)'
;MSMSSSTGDVATWLMIIDMQRIFGEPISEWVTPDFASASAGIQRLLGPFESRVCFTRFLPPEQPTGVWIDYYERWPFALDPVNAPLYELSEEFRSISAATVDRTTFGKWDAEADRELGHPAEIVLTGVTTDCCVLSTALAAADAGVHVIVAADGCAGVTKEDHQRALDAMALYSPLIDIAEVDSILASRAK
;
A
#
# COMPACT_ATOMS: atom_id res chain seq x y z
N MET A 1 16.70 -20.49 -35.75
CA MET A 1 17.27 -20.28 -34.41
C MET A 1 16.13 -19.82 -33.51
N SER A 2 15.59 -20.75 -32.75
CA SER A 2 14.49 -20.49 -31.82
C SER A 2 15.12 -19.89 -30.56
N MET A 3 14.88 -18.61 -30.29
CA MET A 3 15.24 -18.01 -29.01
C MET A 3 14.18 -18.46 -28.00
N SER A 4 14.52 -19.46 -27.21
CA SER A 4 13.79 -19.82 -25.98
C SER A 4 13.91 -18.63 -25.04
N SER A 5 12.87 -17.79 -24.95
CA SER A 5 12.72 -16.86 -23.85
C SER A 5 12.46 -17.69 -22.59
N SER A 6 13.46 -17.86 -21.75
CA SER A 6 13.21 -18.23 -20.36
C SER A 6 12.38 -17.10 -19.76
N THR A 7 11.09 -17.33 -19.57
CA THR A 7 10.28 -16.54 -18.66
C THR A 7 10.87 -16.80 -17.27
N GLY A 8 11.86 -15.97 -16.88
CA GLY A 8 12.27 -15.89 -15.51
C GLY A 8 11.02 -15.60 -14.69
N ASP A 9 10.85 -16.33 -13.61
CA ASP A 9 9.77 -16.14 -12.64
C ASP A 9 9.81 -14.68 -12.19
N VAL A 10 8.96 -13.85 -12.79
CA VAL A 10 8.93 -12.42 -12.53
C VAL A 10 8.44 -12.25 -11.10
N ALA A 11 9.34 -11.79 -10.24
CA ALA A 11 9.07 -11.69 -8.82
C ALA A 11 7.89 -10.73 -8.58
N THR A 12 6.76 -11.27 -8.14
CA THR A 12 5.64 -10.46 -7.65
C THR A 12 5.88 -10.12 -6.19
N TRP A 13 5.70 -8.85 -5.83
CA TRP A 13 5.80 -8.36 -4.45
C TRP A 13 4.44 -8.09 -3.85
N LEU A 14 4.30 -8.34 -2.55
CA LEU A 14 3.20 -7.84 -1.73
C LEU A 14 3.64 -6.50 -1.11
N MET A 15 3.02 -5.42 -1.53
CA MET A 15 3.28 -4.09 -1.00
C MET A 15 2.12 -3.67 -0.09
N ILE A 16 2.42 -3.50 1.19
CA ILE A 16 1.45 -3.25 2.26
C ILE A 16 1.54 -1.78 2.64
N ILE A 17 0.52 -1.02 2.25
CA ILE A 17 0.49 0.43 2.35
C ILE A 17 0.04 0.85 3.74
N ASP A 18 0.93 1.53 4.46
CA ASP A 18 0.68 2.37 5.63
C ASP A 18 -0.17 1.69 6.74
N MET A 19 0.07 0.40 6.99
CA MET A 19 -0.59 -0.31 8.09
C MET A 19 0.00 0.11 9.44
N GLN A 20 -0.13 1.40 9.74
CA GLN A 20 0.41 2.09 10.91
C GLN A 20 -0.69 2.34 11.95
N ARG A 21 -0.27 2.49 13.20
CA ARG A 21 -1.17 2.74 14.34
C ARG A 21 -1.99 4.02 14.15
N ILE A 22 -1.44 5.05 13.47
CA ILE A 22 -2.14 6.31 13.20
C ILE A 22 -3.41 6.11 12.35
N PHE A 23 -3.46 5.05 11.55
CA PHE A 23 -4.64 4.71 10.75
C PHE A 23 -5.52 3.64 11.39
N GLY A 24 -5.03 2.93 12.42
CA GLY A 24 -5.74 1.82 13.07
C GLY A 24 -6.26 2.13 14.47
N GLU A 25 -5.70 3.10 15.19
CA GLU A 25 -6.05 3.36 16.58
C GLU A 25 -7.14 4.44 16.72
N PRO A 26 -8.16 4.22 17.58
CA PRO A 26 -9.28 5.16 17.76
C PRO A 26 -8.88 6.54 18.31
N ILE A 27 -7.67 6.66 18.86
CA ILE A 27 -7.15 7.94 19.36
C ILE A 27 -6.75 8.89 18.23
N SER A 28 -6.53 8.35 17.02
CA SER A 28 -6.11 9.13 15.86
C SER A 28 -7.30 9.77 15.15
N GLU A 29 -7.14 11.02 14.70
CA GLU A 29 -8.11 11.69 13.83
C GLU A 29 -8.14 11.07 12.41
N TRP A 30 -7.14 10.26 12.05
CA TRP A 30 -7.05 9.55 10.77
C TRP A 30 -7.46 8.09 10.86
N VAL A 31 -8.13 7.68 11.93
CA VAL A 31 -8.56 6.28 12.06
C VAL A 31 -9.43 5.85 10.87
N THR A 32 -9.09 4.69 10.33
CA THR A 32 -9.79 4.08 9.20
C THR A 32 -10.76 3.01 9.74
N PRO A 33 -12.09 3.15 9.52
CA PRO A 33 -13.09 2.30 10.17
C PRO A 33 -12.91 0.80 9.93
N ASP A 34 -12.59 0.40 8.70
CA ASP A 34 -12.43 -1.01 8.31
C ASP A 34 -10.97 -1.49 8.35
N PHE A 35 -10.07 -0.80 9.09
CA PHE A 35 -8.64 -1.14 9.22
C PHE A 35 -8.42 -2.60 9.64
N ALA A 36 -9.17 -3.09 10.62
CA ALA A 36 -9.04 -4.46 11.11
C ALA A 36 -9.43 -5.50 10.05
N SER A 37 -10.40 -5.19 9.19
CA SER A 37 -10.80 -6.06 8.07
C SER A 37 -9.68 -6.14 7.03
N ALA A 38 -9.11 -5.00 6.64
CA ALA A 38 -7.96 -4.95 5.74
C ALA A 38 -6.76 -5.73 6.32
N SER A 39 -6.46 -5.53 7.61
CA SER A 39 -5.41 -6.27 8.33
C SER A 39 -5.61 -7.78 8.24
N ALA A 40 -6.83 -8.27 8.45
CA ALA A 40 -7.14 -9.70 8.33
C ALA A 40 -6.92 -10.24 6.91
N GLY A 41 -7.30 -9.49 5.88
CA GLY A 41 -7.01 -9.83 4.48
C GLY A 41 -5.51 -9.91 4.18
N ILE A 42 -4.76 -8.91 4.65
CA ILE A 42 -3.30 -8.82 4.49
C ILE A 42 -2.59 -10.01 5.14
N GLN A 43 -2.96 -10.37 6.38
CA GLN A 43 -2.33 -11.48 7.08
C GLN A 43 -2.44 -12.81 6.32
N ARG A 44 -3.51 -13.03 5.57
CA ARG A 44 -3.69 -14.21 4.71
C ARG A 44 -2.73 -14.22 3.51
N LEU A 45 -2.34 -13.05 3.03
CA LEU A 45 -1.41 -12.91 1.90
C LEU A 45 0.06 -13.07 2.29
N LEU A 46 0.45 -12.86 3.55
CA LEU A 46 1.86 -12.86 3.96
C LEU A 46 2.59 -14.16 3.61
N GLY A 47 1.99 -15.32 3.93
CA GLY A 47 2.62 -16.63 3.70
C GLY A 47 3.03 -16.88 2.24
N PRO A 48 2.12 -16.71 1.26
CA PRO A 48 2.43 -16.92 -0.15
C PRO A 48 3.50 -16.02 -0.77
N PHE A 49 3.78 -14.88 -0.14
CA PHE A 49 4.81 -13.94 -0.65
C PHE A 49 6.17 -14.11 0.03
N GLU A 50 6.24 -14.82 1.17
CA GLU A 50 7.49 -15.14 1.88
C GLU A 50 8.40 -13.90 2.11
N SER A 51 9.55 -13.85 1.42
CA SER A 51 10.53 -12.75 1.53
C SER A 51 10.22 -11.54 0.63
N ARG A 52 9.19 -11.63 -0.22
CA ARG A 52 8.78 -10.55 -1.14
C ARG A 52 7.64 -9.73 -0.57
N VAL A 53 7.81 -9.27 0.65
CA VAL A 53 6.89 -8.38 1.36
C VAL A 53 7.59 -7.05 1.59
N CYS A 54 6.89 -5.96 1.28
CA CYS A 54 7.34 -4.61 1.55
C CYS A 54 6.24 -3.86 2.31
N PHE A 55 6.59 -3.30 3.47
CA PHE A 55 5.72 -2.34 4.15
C PHE A 55 6.05 -0.92 3.70
N THR A 56 5.04 -0.06 3.69
CA THR A 56 5.29 1.37 3.58
C THR A 56 4.87 2.08 4.85
N ARG A 57 5.47 3.25 5.10
CA ARG A 57 5.02 4.16 6.14
C ARG A 57 4.86 5.56 5.58
N PHE A 58 3.74 6.18 5.90
CA PHE A 58 3.56 7.61 5.77
C PHE A 58 4.19 8.29 7.00
N LEU A 59 5.18 9.12 6.80
CA LEU A 59 5.84 9.85 7.88
C LEU A 59 5.61 11.36 7.73
N PRO A 60 5.43 12.11 8.83
CA PRO A 60 5.32 13.55 8.73
C PRO A 60 6.67 14.14 8.33
N PRO A 61 6.71 15.18 7.47
CA PRO A 61 7.94 15.88 7.17
C PRO A 61 8.38 16.72 8.38
N GLU A 62 9.69 16.97 8.54
CA GLU A 62 10.20 17.92 9.55
C GLU A 62 9.62 19.32 9.36
N GLN A 63 9.49 19.74 8.10
CA GLN A 63 8.88 21.01 7.72
C GLN A 63 8.02 20.81 6.48
N PRO A 64 6.68 21.00 6.58
CA PRO A 64 5.81 20.98 5.42
C PRO A 64 6.17 22.07 4.41
N THR A 65 6.05 21.77 3.11
CA THR A 65 6.30 22.71 2.02
C THR A 65 5.15 22.72 1.02
N GLY A 66 5.01 23.84 0.30
CA GLY A 66 3.95 23.97 -0.70
C GLY A 66 2.56 23.78 -0.09
N VAL A 67 1.66 23.10 -0.79
CA VAL A 67 0.29 22.83 -0.33
C VAL A 67 0.22 21.90 0.89
N TRP A 68 1.30 21.19 1.23
CA TRP A 68 1.37 20.41 2.46
C TRP A 68 1.30 21.28 3.73
N ILE A 69 1.63 22.58 3.64
CA ILE A 69 1.43 23.53 4.74
C ILE A 69 -0.05 23.58 5.10
N ASP A 70 -0.92 23.84 4.12
CA ASP A 70 -2.38 23.93 4.31
C ASP A 70 -2.96 22.58 4.80
N TYR A 71 -2.39 21.46 4.31
CA TYR A 71 -2.79 20.13 4.74
C TYR A 71 -2.53 19.91 6.24
N TYR A 72 -1.33 20.25 6.73
CA TYR A 72 -0.98 20.09 8.14
C TYR A 72 -1.57 21.20 9.04
N GLU A 73 -1.94 22.37 8.49
CA GLU A 73 -2.77 23.33 9.21
C GLU A 73 -4.17 22.78 9.50
N ARG A 74 -4.71 21.98 8.59
CA ARG A 74 -5.98 21.26 8.78
C ARG A 74 -5.86 20.08 9.75
N TRP A 75 -4.69 19.44 9.82
CA TRP A 75 -4.42 18.26 10.60
C TRP A 75 -3.20 18.46 11.54
N PRO A 76 -3.24 19.43 12.45
CA PRO A 76 -2.05 19.79 13.27
C PRO A 76 -1.63 18.66 14.20
N PHE A 77 -2.55 17.78 14.62
CA PHE A 77 -2.24 16.61 15.43
C PHE A 77 -1.17 15.73 14.80
N ALA A 78 -1.11 15.68 13.47
CA ALA A 78 -0.18 14.84 12.73
C ALA A 78 1.29 15.28 12.85
N LEU A 79 1.54 16.54 13.19
CA LEU A 79 2.87 17.07 13.46
C LEU A 79 3.20 17.13 14.96
N ASP A 80 2.25 16.83 15.86
CA ASP A 80 2.50 16.87 17.31
C ASP A 80 3.45 15.73 17.70
N PRO A 81 4.61 16.03 18.31
CA PRO A 81 5.56 15.02 18.75
C PRO A 81 4.99 13.95 19.69
N VAL A 82 3.92 14.26 20.41
CA VAL A 82 3.23 13.28 21.28
C VAL A 82 2.66 12.11 20.47
N ASN A 83 2.35 12.34 19.20
CA ASN A 83 1.79 11.35 18.27
C ASN A 83 2.86 10.59 17.47
N ALA A 84 4.15 10.89 17.66
CA ALA A 84 5.23 10.18 16.96
C ALA A 84 5.14 8.62 17.08
N PRO A 85 4.76 8.03 18.23
CA PRO A 85 4.60 6.59 18.33
C PRO A 85 3.47 6.01 17.46
N LEU A 86 2.51 6.83 17.02
CA LEU A 86 1.42 6.37 16.13
C LEU A 86 1.90 6.09 14.69
N TYR A 87 3.07 6.60 14.31
CA TYR A 87 3.65 6.35 12.98
C TYR A 87 4.35 4.99 12.86
N GLU A 88 4.47 4.24 13.96
CA GLU A 88 4.94 2.85 13.92
C GLU A 88 3.90 1.94 13.26
N LEU A 89 4.36 0.83 12.66
CA LEU A 89 3.47 -0.21 12.16
C LEU A 89 2.57 -0.73 13.31
N SER A 90 1.36 -1.14 12.97
CA SER A 90 0.45 -1.75 13.92
C SER A 90 1.03 -3.05 14.50
N GLU A 91 0.55 -3.44 15.68
CA GLU A 91 1.12 -4.53 16.50
C GLU A 91 1.31 -5.82 15.72
N GLU A 92 0.34 -6.16 14.87
CA GLU A 92 0.30 -7.40 14.10
C GLU A 92 1.37 -7.46 12.99
N PHE A 93 1.95 -6.32 12.59
CA PHE A 93 2.93 -6.25 11.50
C PHE A 93 4.35 -5.85 11.93
N ARG A 94 4.50 -5.18 13.08
CA ARG A 94 5.79 -4.62 13.50
C ARG A 94 6.90 -5.65 13.75
N SER A 95 6.55 -6.92 14.00
CA SER A 95 7.52 -7.99 14.22
C SER A 95 7.94 -8.70 12.92
N ILE A 96 7.34 -8.36 11.79
CA ILE A 96 7.62 -8.99 10.50
C ILE A 96 8.88 -8.35 9.91
N SER A 97 9.89 -9.17 9.66
CA SER A 97 11.12 -8.71 9.00
C SER A 97 10.88 -8.62 7.48
N ALA A 98 10.74 -7.41 6.97
CA ALA A 98 10.49 -7.14 5.55
C ALA A 98 11.13 -5.81 5.14
N ALA A 99 11.20 -5.55 3.83
CA ALA A 99 11.58 -4.24 3.30
C ALA A 99 10.60 -3.17 3.79
N THR A 100 11.08 -1.94 3.97
CA THR A 100 10.24 -0.81 4.38
C THR A 100 10.56 0.42 3.55
N VAL A 101 9.53 1.03 2.97
CA VAL A 101 9.60 2.26 2.19
C VAL A 101 8.90 3.38 2.95
N ASP A 102 9.66 4.39 3.36
CA ASP A 102 9.17 5.55 4.08
C ASP A 102 8.98 6.74 3.14
N ARG A 103 7.81 7.37 3.17
CA ARG A 103 7.54 8.58 2.36
C ARG A 103 6.72 9.60 3.15
N THR A 104 6.93 10.87 2.81
CA THR A 104 6.14 12.00 3.36
C THR A 104 4.96 12.39 2.46
N THR A 105 4.68 11.57 1.44
CA THR A 105 3.61 11.76 0.45
C THR A 105 2.66 10.58 0.44
N PHE A 106 1.48 10.74 -0.16
CA PHE A 106 0.54 9.64 -0.31
C PHE A 106 1.08 8.52 -1.19
N GLY A 107 1.63 8.84 -2.37
CA GLY A 107 2.26 7.84 -3.24
C GLY A 107 3.53 7.27 -2.62
N LYS A 108 3.69 5.94 -2.71
CA LYS A 108 4.84 5.20 -2.21
C LYS A 108 5.70 4.61 -3.33
N TRP A 109 5.26 4.74 -4.59
CA TRP A 109 6.00 4.26 -5.74
C TRP A 109 6.79 5.39 -6.40
N ASP A 110 8.07 5.17 -6.55
CA ASP A 110 9.01 6.03 -7.28
C ASP A 110 10.22 5.20 -7.74
N ALA A 111 11.18 5.82 -8.43
CA ALA A 111 12.38 5.14 -8.93
C ALA A 111 13.26 4.54 -7.82
N GLU A 112 13.14 5.02 -6.58
CA GLU A 112 13.86 4.45 -5.45
C GLU A 112 13.16 3.18 -4.96
N ALA A 113 11.85 3.20 -4.76
CA ALA A 113 11.07 2.02 -4.39
C ALA A 113 11.18 0.91 -5.45
N ASP A 114 11.09 1.26 -6.74
CA ASP A 114 11.29 0.33 -7.84
C ASP A 114 12.65 -0.37 -7.77
N ARG A 115 13.73 0.38 -7.53
CA ARG A 115 15.08 -0.17 -7.40
C ARG A 115 15.24 -1.01 -6.13
N GLU A 116 14.67 -0.59 -5.00
CA GLU A 116 14.74 -1.32 -3.72
C GLU A 116 14.04 -2.67 -3.81
N LEU A 117 12.96 -2.76 -4.56
CA LEU A 117 12.22 -4.00 -4.81
C LEU A 117 12.79 -4.83 -5.98
N GLY A 118 13.89 -4.38 -6.61
CA GLY A 118 14.57 -5.11 -7.68
C GLY A 118 13.83 -5.10 -9.00
N HIS A 119 13.14 -4.01 -9.34
CA HIS A 119 12.39 -3.81 -10.58
C HIS A 119 11.31 -4.89 -10.81
N PRO A 120 10.33 -5.02 -9.91
CA PRO A 120 9.28 -6.02 -10.07
C PRO A 120 8.41 -5.70 -11.29
N ALA A 121 8.02 -6.70 -12.04
CA ALA A 121 7.05 -6.48 -13.11
C ALA A 121 5.60 -6.51 -12.61
N GLU A 122 5.37 -7.02 -11.40
CA GLU A 122 4.05 -7.11 -10.79
C GLU A 122 4.12 -6.86 -9.28
N ILE A 123 3.14 -6.11 -8.77
CA ILE A 123 2.93 -5.92 -7.33
C ILE A 123 1.47 -6.19 -6.97
N VAL A 124 1.26 -6.78 -5.78
CA VAL A 124 -0.05 -6.83 -5.13
C VAL A 124 -0.09 -5.72 -4.09
N LEU A 125 -1.03 -4.79 -4.21
CA LEU A 125 -1.24 -3.69 -3.27
C LEU A 125 -2.33 -4.01 -2.27
N THR A 126 -2.06 -3.71 -1.01
CA THR A 126 -2.98 -3.80 0.11
C THR A 126 -2.80 -2.58 1.03
N GLY A 127 -3.66 -2.43 2.02
CA GLY A 127 -3.48 -1.44 3.10
C GLY A 127 -4.39 -0.23 3.03
N VAL A 128 -3.93 0.89 3.58
CA VAL A 128 -4.77 2.07 3.82
C VAL A 128 -4.08 3.38 3.40
N THR A 129 -4.84 4.43 3.08
CA THR A 129 -6.26 4.37 2.74
C THR A 129 -6.42 4.16 1.25
N THR A 130 -7.43 3.40 0.84
CA THR A 130 -7.66 3.05 -0.57
C THR A 130 -7.76 4.29 -1.45
N ASP A 131 -8.46 5.30 -0.96
CA ASP A 131 -8.79 6.55 -1.65
C ASP A 131 -7.63 7.56 -1.71
N CYS A 132 -6.55 7.34 -0.95
CA CYS A 132 -5.38 8.23 -0.93
C CYS A 132 -4.08 7.46 -1.26
N CYS A 133 -3.49 6.79 -0.25
CA CYS A 133 -2.15 6.21 -0.37
C CYS A 133 -2.10 5.02 -1.34
N VAL A 134 -3.11 4.12 -1.30
CA VAL A 134 -3.18 2.98 -2.22
C VAL A 134 -3.40 3.47 -3.65
N LEU A 135 -4.40 4.33 -3.88
CA LEU A 135 -4.70 4.90 -5.20
C LEU A 135 -3.47 5.60 -5.81
N SER A 136 -2.84 6.51 -5.05
CA SER A 136 -1.67 7.26 -5.53
C SER A 136 -0.50 6.34 -5.87
N THR A 137 -0.30 5.28 -5.08
CA THR A 137 0.77 4.29 -5.30
C THR A 137 0.46 3.44 -6.53
N ALA A 138 -0.78 2.97 -6.68
CA ALA A 138 -1.21 2.15 -7.81
C ALA A 138 -1.01 2.87 -9.14
N LEU A 139 -1.44 4.13 -9.24
CA LEU A 139 -1.30 4.94 -10.46
C LEU A 139 0.17 5.17 -10.80
N ALA A 140 1.00 5.52 -9.81
CA ALA A 140 2.43 5.76 -10.03
C ALA A 140 3.18 4.49 -10.47
N ALA A 141 2.85 3.32 -9.90
CA ALA A 141 3.45 2.05 -10.29
C ALA A 141 3.02 1.62 -11.70
N ALA A 142 1.74 1.78 -12.03
CA ALA A 142 1.22 1.50 -13.37
C ALA A 142 1.87 2.38 -14.44
N ASP A 143 2.01 3.68 -14.18
CA ASP A 143 2.69 4.62 -15.10
C ASP A 143 4.20 4.28 -15.27
N ALA A 144 4.81 3.66 -14.25
CA ALA A 144 6.18 3.15 -14.35
C ALA A 144 6.28 1.81 -15.10
N GLY A 145 5.17 1.22 -15.53
CA GLY A 145 5.12 -0.03 -16.30
C GLY A 145 5.03 -1.30 -15.46
N VAL A 146 4.70 -1.17 -14.17
CA VAL A 146 4.49 -2.30 -13.26
C VAL A 146 3.01 -2.72 -13.31
N HIS A 147 2.74 -4.01 -13.47
CA HIS A 147 1.39 -4.54 -13.34
C HIS A 147 0.96 -4.50 -11.86
N VAL A 148 -0.20 -3.91 -11.59
CA VAL A 148 -0.70 -3.72 -10.24
C VAL A 148 -1.97 -4.54 -10.03
N ILE A 149 -1.99 -5.37 -8.99
CA ILE A 149 -3.19 -6.06 -8.51
C ILE A 149 -3.57 -5.44 -7.17
N VAL A 150 -4.70 -4.76 -7.11
CA VAL A 150 -5.22 -4.21 -5.85
C VAL A 150 -6.11 -5.25 -5.18
N ALA A 151 -5.74 -5.70 -3.99
CA ALA A 151 -6.54 -6.63 -3.19
C ALA A 151 -7.68 -5.85 -2.50
N ALA A 152 -8.88 -5.89 -3.07
CA ALA A 152 -10.00 -5.06 -2.64
C ALA A 152 -10.32 -5.24 -1.14
N ASP A 153 -10.48 -6.49 -0.68
CA ASP A 153 -10.76 -6.84 0.72
C ASP A 153 -9.50 -6.87 1.62
N GLY A 154 -8.33 -6.60 1.04
CA GLY A 154 -7.08 -6.29 1.73
C GLY A 154 -6.81 -4.78 1.87
N CYS A 155 -7.76 -3.94 1.47
CA CYS A 155 -7.69 -2.48 1.57
C CYS A 155 -8.88 -1.92 2.35
N ALA A 156 -8.70 -0.70 2.91
CA ALA A 156 -9.80 0.07 3.51
C ALA A 156 -9.65 1.56 3.20
N GLY A 157 -10.76 2.23 2.92
CA GLY A 157 -10.84 3.67 2.69
C GLY A 157 -11.27 4.45 3.92
N VAL A 158 -11.25 5.78 3.83
CA VAL A 158 -11.77 6.67 4.87
C VAL A 158 -13.26 6.43 5.11
N THR A 159 -14.01 6.16 4.04
CA THR A 159 -15.38 5.65 4.08
C THR A 159 -15.53 4.47 3.11
N LYS A 160 -16.60 3.68 3.24
CA LYS A 160 -16.92 2.61 2.28
C LYS A 160 -17.16 3.16 0.88
N GLU A 161 -17.79 4.31 0.80
CA GLU A 161 -18.08 5.00 -0.46
C GLU A 161 -16.80 5.48 -1.14
N ASP A 162 -15.84 6.04 -0.38
CA ASP A 162 -14.56 6.50 -0.92
C ASP A 162 -13.68 5.32 -1.31
N HIS A 163 -13.69 4.24 -0.53
CA HIS A 163 -13.06 2.97 -0.90
C HIS A 163 -13.56 2.48 -2.26
N GLN A 164 -14.87 2.36 -2.44
CA GLN A 164 -15.45 1.87 -3.70
C GLN A 164 -15.14 2.81 -4.87
N ARG A 165 -15.23 4.14 -4.68
CA ARG A 165 -14.86 5.10 -5.73
C ARG A 165 -13.42 4.95 -6.18
N ALA A 166 -12.51 4.71 -5.24
CA ALA A 166 -11.10 4.51 -5.57
C ALA A 166 -10.88 3.20 -6.35
N LEU A 167 -11.52 2.11 -5.95
CA LEU A 167 -11.48 0.85 -6.69
C LEU A 167 -12.06 1.00 -8.11
N ASP A 168 -13.21 1.68 -8.25
CA ASP A 168 -13.83 1.96 -9.55
C ASP A 168 -12.91 2.80 -10.44
N ALA A 169 -12.24 3.81 -9.86
CA ALA A 169 -11.29 4.64 -10.59
C ALA A 169 -10.08 3.82 -11.08
N MET A 170 -9.48 3.00 -10.22
CA MET A 170 -8.35 2.15 -10.57
C MET A 170 -8.71 1.09 -11.62
N ALA A 171 -9.92 0.53 -11.57
CA ALA A 171 -10.40 -0.44 -12.55
C ALA A 171 -10.46 0.08 -14.00
N LEU A 172 -10.54 1.40 -14.19
CA LEU A 172 -10.49 2.02 -15.51
C LEU A 172 -9.11 1.89 -16.19
N TYR A 173 -8.07 1.57 -15.43
CA TYR A 173 -6.70 1.44 -15.91
C TYR A 173 -6.35 0.01 -16.36
N SER A 174 -7.30 -0.94 -16.35
CA SER A 174 -7.04 -2.29 -16.86
C SER A 174 -6.55 -2.24 -18.33
N PRO A 175 -5.52 -3.00 -18.74
CA PRO A 175 -4.88 -4.09 -18.00
C PRO A 175 -3.67 -3.71 -17.14
N LEU A 176 -3.43 -2.43 -16.87
CA LEU A 176 -2.28 -1.99 -16.05
C LEU A 176 -2.56 -2.19 -14.55
N ILE A 177 -3.83 -1.99 -14.16
CA ILE A 177 -4.32 -2.19 -12.78
C ILE A 177 -5.52 -3.14 -12.84
N ASP A 178 -5.43 -4.22 -12.10
CA ASP A 178 -6.52 -5.16 -11.87
C ASP A 178 -6.99 -5.10 -10.41
N ILE A 179 -8.31 -5.25 -10.21
CA ILE A 179 -8.91 -5.34 -8.89
C ILE A 179 -9.26 -6.80 -8.62
N ALA A 180 -8.85 -7.35 -7.49
CA ALA A 180 -9.12 -8.74 -7.14
C ALA A 180 -9.39 -8.90 -5.63
N GLU A 181 -10.14 -9.92 -5.26
CA GLU A 181 -10.31 -10.34 -3.87
C GLU A 181 -9.10 -11.16 -3.41
N VAL A 182 -8.79 -11.13 -2.12
CA VAL A 182 -7.70 -11.91 -1.50
C VAL A 182 -7.79 -13.39 -1.86
N ASP A 183 -8.99 -13.97 -1.85
CA ASP A 183 -9.20 -15.38 -2.21
C ASP A 183 -8.78 -15.68 -3.66
N SER A 184 -9.08 -14.79 -4.58
CA SER A 184 -8.69 -14.94 -5.99
C SER A 184 -7.17 -14.87 -6.17
N ILE A 185 -6.52 -13.96 -5.45
CA ILE A 185 -5.06 -13.82 -5.45
C ILE A 185 -4.40 -15.10 -4.88
N LEU A 186 -4.90 -15.61 -3.76
CA LEU A 186 -4.41 -16.84 -3.15
C LEU A 186 -4.56 -18.04 -4.09
N ALA A 187 -5.72 -18.18 -4.75
CA ALA A 187 -5.99 -19.27 -5.69
C ALA A 187 -5.05 -19.24 -6.91
N SER A 188 -4.67 -18.06 -7.38
CA SER A 188 -3.73 -17.90 -8.50
C SER A 188 -2.30 -18.30 -8.15
N ARG A 189 -1.91 -18.22 -6.87
CA ARG A 189 -0.55 -18.52 -6.37
C ARG A 189 -0.37 -19.93 -5.83
N ALA A 190 -1.45 -20.68 -5.68
CA ALA A 190 -1.40 -22.08 -5.25
C ALA A 190 -1.09 -23.07 -6.39
N LYS A 191 -0.87 -22.57 -7.61
CA LYS A 191 -0.57 -23.35 -8.83
C LYS A 191 0.91 -23.32 -9.14
#